data_d0ea3d7389917328aeecd0f7022d3fb3
#
_entry.id   d0ea3d7389917328aeecd0f7022d3fb3
#
_cell.length_a   1.000
_cell.length_b   1.000
_cell.length_c   1.000
_cell.angle_alpha   90.00
_cell.angle_beta   90.00
_cell.angle_gamma   90.00
#
_symmetry.space_group_name_H-M   'P 1'
#
loop_
_entity.id
_entity.type
_entity.pdbx_description
1 polymer ?
#
loop_
_entity_poly.entity_id
_entity_poly.type
_entity_poly.pdbx_seq_one_letter_code
_entity_poly.pdbx_strand_id
1 'polypeptide(L)'
;MHQRTVLFIASNPREVHQTRCTFEQIGLHPTLQVVSDGEEALAYLRREGVDTERHQAPPPDVVVLDFSLPRLRGLELLQCLKQDPQWKRLPIIVLATSLCPDEVRQVYAAGANAYLCKPAEGSRFAEVMGHLGKFWLEAVEFPSDA
;
A
#
# COMPACT_ATOMS: atom_id res chain seq x y z
N MET A 1 -0.21 -7.05 21.68
CA MET A 1 -0.31 -5.95 20.73
C MET A 1 -0.57 -6.49 19.32
N HIS A 2 -1.52 -5.88 18.65
CA HIS A 2 -1.88 -6.32 17.32
C HIS A 2 -0.82 -5.90 16.30
N GLN A 3 -0.29 -6.86 15.55
CA GLN A 3 0.66 -6.59 14.49
C GLN A 3 -0.07 -6.04 13.27
N ARG A 4 0.39 -4.91 12.76
CA ARG A 4 -0.23 -4.30 11.58
C ARG A 4 0.15 -5.07 10.32
N THR A 5 -0.77 -5.11 9.37
CA THR A 5 -0.56 -5.74 8.07
C THR A 5 -0.61 -4.67 7.00
N VAL A 6 0.45 -4.60 6.18
CA VAL A 6 0.57 -3.67 5.06
C VAL A 6 0.51 -4.48 3.77
N LEU A 7 -0.39 -4.13 2.87
CA LEU A 7 -0.40 -4.68 1.53
C LEU A 7 0.34 -3.70 0.63
N PHE A 8 1.51 -4.10 0.16
CA PHE A 8 2.34 -3.28 -0.72
C PHE A 8 2.19 -3.77 -2.15
N ILE A 9 1.58 -2.95 -2.99
CA ILE A 9 1.36 -3.27 -4.40
C ILE A 9 2.49 -2.62 -5.17
N ALA A 10 3.52 -3.39 -5.47
CA ALA A 10 4.77 -2.87 -6.03
C ALA A 10 5.41 -3.90 -6.95
N SER A 11 5.95 -3.42 -8.07
CA SER A 11 6.59 -4.29 -9.05
C SER A 11 8.12 -4.25 -9.00
N ASN A 12 8.71 -3.39 -8.18
CA ASN A 12 10.17 -3.24 -8.11
C ASN A 12 10.72 -3.93 -6.86
N PRO A 13 11.41 -5.09 -7.01
CA PRO A 13 11.91 -5.82 -5.84
C PRO A 13 12.92 -5.03 -5.00
N ARG A 14 13.67 -4.13 -5.61
CA ARG A 14 14.63 -3.29 -4.88
C ARG A 14 13.90 -2.36 -3.91
N GLU A 15 12.80 -1.77 -4.33
CA GLU A 15 12.03 -0.88 -3.48
C GLU A 15 11.35 -1.63 -2.35
N VAL A 16 10.89 -2.85 -2.63
CA VAL A 16 10.34 -3.72 -1.59
C VAL A 16 11.39 -4.03 -0.55
N HIS A 17 12.59 -4.40 -0.98
CA HIS A 17 13.69 -4.70 -0.07
C HIS A 17 14.07 -3.49 0.77
N GLN A 18 14.18 -2.32 0.15
CA GLN A 18 14.49 -1.09 0.87
C GLN A 18 13.42 -0.76 1.92
N THR A 19 12.17 -1.02 1.61
CA THR A 19 11.07 -0.78 2.54
C THR A 19 11.17 -1.71 3.75
N ARG A 20 11.45 -2.99 3.52
CA ARG A 20 11.63 -3.95 4.62
C ARG A 20 12.79 -3.55 5.51
N CYS A 21 13.91 -3.19 4.92
CA CYS A 21 15.11 -2.78 5.67
C CYS A 21 14.85 -1.52 6.48
N THR A 22 14.17 -0.55 5.89
CA THR A 22 13.86 0.72 6.56
C THR A 22 12.97 0.48 7.77
N PHE A 23 11.91 -0.31 7.62
CA PHE A 23 11.01 -0.61 8.73
C PHE A 23 11.76 -1.30 9.87
N GLU A 24 12.60 -2.26 9.53
CA GLU A 24 13.40 -2.97 10.53
C GLU A 24 14.33 -2.02 11.26
N GLN A 25 15.01 -1.12 10.55
CA GLN A 25 15.95 -0.17 11.15
C GLN A 25 15.26 0.79 12.12
N ILE A 26 14.01 1.15 11.86
CA ILE A 26 13.29 2.07 12.75
C ILE A 26 12.42 1.33 13.78
N GLY A 27 12.59 0.02 13.88
CA GLY A 27 11.93 -0.77 14.91
C GLY A 27 10.48 -1.11 14.63
N LEU A 28 10.06 -1.07 13.37
CA LEU A 28 8.70 -1.44 12.97
C LEU A 28 8.70 -2.83 12.35
N HIS A 29 7.79 -3.68 12.79
CA HIS A 29 7.72 -5.06 12.34
C HIS A 29 6.33 -5.44 11.87
N PRO A 30 5.80 -4.76 10.83
CA PRO A 30 4.49 -5.14 10.30
C PRO A 30 4.60 -6.43 9.50
N THR A 31 3.46 -7.09 9.32
CA THR A 31 3.37 -8.11 8.29
C THR A 31 3.29 -7.38 6.96
N LEU A 32 4.31 -7.53 6.12
CA LEU A 32 4.35 -6.88 4.82
C LEU A 32 4.04 -7.91 3.75
N GLN A 33 2.85 -7.81 3.18
CA GLN A 33 2.42 -8.65 2.07
C GLN A 33 2.63 -7.88 0.78
N VAL A 34 3.34 -8.50 -0.16
CA VAL A 34 3.70 -7.83 -1.41
C VAL A 34 3.01 -8.54 -2.57
N VAL A 35 2.35 -7.77 -3.42
CA VAL A 35 1.81 -8.25 -4.68
C VAL A 35 2.34 -7.36 -5.80
N SER A 36 2.42 -7.90 -7.01
CA SER A 36 3.14 -7.23 -8.09
C SER A 36 2.24 -6.42 -9.03
N ASP A 37 0.93 -6.62 -8.99
CA ASP A 37 0.01 -5.86 -9.84
C ASP A 37 -1.37 -5.79 -9.20
N GLY A 38 -2.27 -5.03 -9.88
CA GLY A 38 -3.60 -4.80 -9.37
C GLY A 38 -4.48 -6.05 -9.36
N GLU A 39 -4.29 -6.94 -10.32
CA GLU A 39 -5.05 -8.19 -10.37
C GLU A 39 -4.71 -9.09 -9.19
N GLU A 40 -3.42 -9.18 -8.89
CA GLU A 40 -2.94 -9.92 -7.73
C GLU A 40 -3.46 -9.31 -6.43
N ALA A 41 -3.50 -7.98 -6.36
CA ALA A 41 -4.02 -7.28 -5.21
C ALA A 41 -5.50 -7.60 -4.96
N LEU A 42 -6.31 -7.57 -6.02
CA LEU A 42 -7.72 -7.90 -5.91
C LEU A 42 -7.94 -9.35 -5.50
N ALA A 43 -7.16 -10.26 -6.05
CA ALA A 43 -7.22 -11.67 -5.66
C ALA A 43 -6.90 -11.85 -4.18
N TYR A 44 -5.87 -11.16 -3.71
CA TYR A 44 -5.49 -11.21 -2.30
C TYR A 44 -6.63 -10.70 -1.40
N LEU A 45 -7.20 -9.55 -1.76
CA LEU A 45 -8.26 -8.95 -0.94
C LEU A 45 -9.53 -9.78 -0.93
N ARG A 46 -9.86 -10.39 -2.06
CA ARG A 46 -11.02 -11.27 -2.18
C ARG A 46 -10.73 -12.66 -1.66
N ARG A 47 -9.48 -12.95 -1.34
CA ARG A 47 -9.01 -14.26 -0.89
C ARG A 47 -9.33 -15.34 -1.91
N GLU A 48 -9.19 -14.98 -3.18
CA GLU A 48 -9.40 -15.89 -4.31
C GLU A 48 -8.11 -16.64 -4.63
N GLY A 49 -8.27 -17.77 -5.33
CA GLY A 49 -7.15 -18.55 -5.83
C GLY A 49 -6.87 -19.76 -4.98
N VAL A 50 -5.82 -20.48 -5.37
CA VAL A 50 -5.51 -21.82 -4.85
C VAL A 50 -4.55 -21.80 -3.66
N ASP A 51 -4.02 -20.64 -3.34
CA ASP A 51 -3.02 -20.51 -2.30
C ASP A 51 -3.70 -20.47 -0.93
N THR A 52 -3.66 -21.63 -0.25
CA THR A 52 -4.28 -21.77 1.07
C THR A 52 -3.59 -20.89 2.13
N GLU A 53 -2.33 -20.55 1.92
CA GLU A 53 -1.63 -19.66 2.84
C GLU A 53 -2.21 -18.26 2.79
N ARG A 54 -2.60 -17.79 1.61
CA ARG A 54 -3.23 -16.48 1.46
C ARG A 54 -4.59 -16.41 2.13
N HIS A 55 -5.31 -17.53 2.17
CA HIS A 55 -6.59 -17.59 2.87
C HIS A 55 -6.43 -17.38 4.37
N GLN A 56 -5.26 -17.71 4.90
CA GLN A 56 -4.96 -17.55 6.32
C GLN A 56 -4.30 -16.22 6.64
N ALA A 57 -3.87 -15.48 5.60
CA ALA A 57 -3.25 -14.18 5.80
C ALA A 57 -4.27 -13.18 6.35
N PRO A 58 -3.89 -12.32 7.28
CA PRO A 58 -4.84 -11.33 7.81
C PRO A 58 -5.17 -10.29 6.75
N PRO A 59 -6.37 -9.69 6.82
CA PRO A 59 -6.68 -8.56 5.94
C PRO A 59 -5.74 -7.39 6.22
N PRO A 60 -5.40 -6.60 5.21
CA PRO A 60 -4.50 -5.48 5.44
C PRO A 60 -5.16 -4.37 6.25
N ASP A 61 -4.37 -3.68 7.03
CA ASP A 61 -4.78 -2.47 7.74
C ASP A 61 -4.61 -1.24 6.86
N VAL A 62 -3.64 -1.28 5.95
CA VAL A 62 -3.33 -0.19 5.05
C VAL A 62 -2.75 -0.74 3.75
N VAL A 63 -3.04 -0.06 2.65
CA VAL A 63 -2.52 -0.41 1.32
C VAL A 63 -1.56 0.68 0.87
N VAL A 64 -0.39 0.29 0.40
CA VAL A 64 0.55 1.18 -0.28
C VAL A 64 0.53 0.80 -1.75
N LEU A 65 0.09 1.73 -2.58
CA LEU A 65 -0.14 1.49 -4.00
C LEU A 65 0.85 2.27 -4.85
N ASP A 66 1.73 1.53 -5.53
CA ASP A 66 2.70 2.12 -6.45
C ASP A 66 2.02 2.34 -7.80
N PHE A 67 2.00 3.59 -8.27
CA PHE A 67 1.32 3.96 -9.52
C PHE A 67 2.08 3.55 -10.78
N SER A 68 3.19 2.83 -10.65
CA SER A 68 3.90 2.28 -11.81
C SER A 68 3.51 0.84 -12.12
N LEU A 69 2.32 0.41 -11.70
CA LEU A 69 1.82 -0.95 -11.92
C LEU A 69 1.65 -1.25 -13.41
N PRO A 70 2.08 -2.45 -13.86
CA PRO A 70 2.09 -2.75 -15.30
C PRO A 70 0.75 -3.14 -15.91
N ARG A 71 -0.14 -3.78 -15.20
CA ARG A 71 -1.33 -4.36 -15.82
C ARG A 71 -2.61 -3.58 -15.53
N LEU A 72 -3.04 -3.53 -14.30
CA LEU A 72 -4.22 -2.76 -13.93
C LEU A 72 -3.77 -1.39 -13.47
N ARG A 73 -4.25 -0.35 -14.12
CA ARG A 73 -3.85 1.01 -13.78
C ARG A 73 -4.16 1.31 -12.32
N GLY A 74 -3.21 1.98 -11.67
CA GLY A 74 -3.36 2.33 -10.27
C GLY A 74 -4.65 3.08 -9.96
N LEU A 75 -5.02 4.01 -10.83
CA LEU A 75 -6.25 4.78 -10.64
C LEU A 75 -7.49 3.89 -10.69
N GLU A 76 -7.53 2.94 -11.62
CA GLU A 76 -8.65 2.01 -11.75
C GLU A 76 -8.76 1.13 -10.51
N LEU A 77 -7.62 0.64 -10.01
CA LEU A 77 -7.60 -0.16 -8.80
C LEU A 77 -8.10 0.64 -7.60
N LEU A 78 -7.63 1.87 -7.47
CA LEU A 78 -8.04 2.76 -6.40
C LEU A 78 -9.55 2.98 -6.42
N GLN A 79 -10.09 3.29 -7.59
CA GLN A 79 -11.53 3.49 -7.76
C GLN A 79 -12.31 2.24 -7.41
N CYS A 80 -11.81 1.09 -7.86
CA CYS A 80 -12.44 -0.20 -7.59
C CYS A 80 -12.54 -0.46 -6.09
N LEU A 81 -11.47 -0.23 -5.36
CA LEU A 81 -11.43 -0.47 -3.92
C LEU A 81 -12.30 0.52 -3.16
N LYS A 82 -12.28 1.79 -3.55
CA LYS A 82 -13.05 2.81 -2.83
C LYS A 82 -14.55 2.74 -3.11
N GLN A 83 -14.95 2.07 -4.19
CA GLN A 83 -16.36 1.86 -4.48
C GLN A 83 -16.90 0.56 -3.90
N ASP A 84 -16.03 -0.31 -3.45
CA ASP A 84 -16.42 -1.60 -2.89
C ASP A 84 -16.85 -1.40 -1.43
N PRO A 85 -18.08 -1.82 -1.06
CA PRO A 85 -18.56 -1.65 0.33
C PRO A 85 -17.65 -2.31 1.37
N GLN A 86 -16.97 -3.38 1.00
CA GLN A 86 -16.09 -4.11 1.91
C GLN A 86 -14.77 -3.38 2.12
N TRP A 87 -14.25 -2.71 1.08
CA TRP A 87 -12.89 -2.15 1.10
C TRP A 87 -12.83 -0.63 1.12
N LYS A 88 -13.96 0.06 1.03
CA LYS A 88 -13.97 1.53 0.93
C LYS A 88 -13.34 2.23 2.13
N ARG A 89 -13.29 1.58 3.29
CA ARG A 89 -12.69 2.15 4.51
C ARG A 89 -11.19 1.91 4.63
N LEU A 90 -10.66 1.06 3.78
CA LEU A 90 -9.24 0.70 3.82
C LEU A 90 -8.40 1.90 3.40
N PRO A 91 -7.49 2.38 4.26
CA PRO A 91 -6.62 3.49 3.88
C PRO A 91 -5.70 3.09 2.72
N ILE A 92 -5.60 3.94 1.73
CA ILE A 92 -4.75 3.69 0.56
C ILE A 92 -3.81 4.87 0.38
N ILE A 93 -2.51 4.59 0.44
CA ILE A 93 -1.46 5.57 0.24
C ILE A 93 -0.86 5.33 -1.14
N VAL A 94 -0.88 6.35 -1.99
CA VAL A 94 -0.35 6.24 -3.34
C VAL A 94 1.10 6.74 -3.37
N LEU A 95 1.97 5.94 -3.99
CA LEU A 95 3.35 6.34 -4.30
C LEU A 95 3.44 6.58 -5.79
N ALA A 96 3.90 7.76 -6.20
CA ALA A 96 4.03 8.08 -7.62
C ALA A 96 5.22 9.00 -7.85
N THR A 97 5.77 8.96 -9.04
CA THR A 97 6.91 9.80 -9.39
C THR A 97 6.50 11.19 -9.88
N SER A 98 5.23 11.37 -10.22
CA SER A 98 4.71 12.61 -10.77
C SER A 98 4.25 13.57 -9.67
N LEU A 99 4.54 14.86 -9.86
CA LEU A 99 3.98 15.93 -9.03
C LEU A 99 2.99 16.79 -9.81
N CYS A 100 2.49 16.26 -10.93
CA CYS A 100 1.49 16.96 -11.74
C CYS A 100 0.23 17.23 -10.92
N PRO A 101 -0.19 18.50 -10.75
CA PRO A 101 -1.36 18.81 -9.91
C PRO A 101 -2.64 18.11 -10.35
N ASP A 102 -2.81 17.92 -11.66
CA ASP A 102 -4.00 17.22 -12.16
C ASP A 102 -4.03 15.76 -11.72
N GLU A 103 -2.89 15.09 -11.78
CA GLU A 103 -2.79 13.70 -11.34
C GLU A 103 -3.05 13.59 -9.84
N VAL A 104 -2.47 14.48 -9.05
CA VAL A 104 -2.71 14.51 -7.60
C VAL A 104 -4.18 14.69 -7.30
N ARG A 105 -4.85 15.63 -8.00
CA ARG A 105 -6.28 15.87 -7.81
C ARG A 105 -7.11 14.64 -8.16
N GLN A 106 -6.77 13.97 -9.27
CA GLN A 106 -7.49 12.77 -9.70
C GLN A 106 -7.38 11.65 -8.67
N VAL A 107 -6.20 11.48 -8.10
CA VAL A 107 -5.95 10.44 -7.11
C VAL A 107 -6.77 10.69 -5.84
N TYR A 108 -6.75 11.92 -5.33
CA TYR A 108 -7.56 12.24 -4.15
C TYR A 108 -9.06 12.17 -4.45
N ALA A 109 -9.48 12.60 -5.64
CA ALA A 109 -10.88 12.50 -6.03
C ALA A 109 -11.35 11.04 -6.11
N ALA A 110 -10.44 10.13 -6.46
CA ALA A 110 -10.75 8.71 -6.50
C ALA A 110 -10.78 8.06 -5.12
N GLY A 111 -10.37 8.78 -4.08
CA GLY A 111 -10.49 8.33 -2.71
C GLY A 111 -9.21 7.97 -1.98
N ALA A 112 -8.04 8.30 -2.55
CA ALA A 112 -6.78 8.03 -1.86
C ALA A 112 -6.72 8.82 -0.56
N ASN A 113 -6.09 8.24 0.44
CA ASN A 113 -5.91 8.87 1.74
C ASN A 113 -4.65 9.73 1.80
N ALA A 114 -3.66 9.40 0.97
CA ALA A 114 -2.44 10.19 0.86
C ALA A 114 -1.76 9.94 -0.47
N TYR A 115 -1.03 10.94 -0.95
CA TYR A 115 -0.24 10.87 -2.17
C TYR A 115 1.19 11.25 -1.80
N LEU A 116 2.12 10.33 -1.98
CA LEU A 116 3.53 10.56 -1.69
C LEU A 116 4.34 10.52 -2.98
N CYS A 117 5.23 11.48 -3.13
CA CYS A 117 6.14 11.50 -4.27
C CYS A 117 7.26 10.50 -4.01
N LYS A 118 7.46 9.60 -4.96
CA LYS A 118 8.52 8.60 -4.89
C LYS A 118 9.80 9.21 -5.48
N PRO A 119 10.83 9.47 -4.64
CA PRO A 119 12.05 10.09 -5.16
C PRO A 119 12.85 9.12 -6.00
N ALA A 120 13.61 9.67 -6.94
CA ALA A 120 14.46 8.89 -7.83
C ALA A 120 15.66 8.27 -7.08
N GLU A 121 16.17 8.97 -6.05
CA GLU A 121 17.31 8.48 -5.29
C GLU A 121 16.89 7.49 -4.23
N GLY A 122 17.58 6.34 -4.16
CA GLY A 122 17.24 5.27 -3.23
C GLY A 122 17.28 5.69 -1.77
N SER A 123 18.26 6.52 -1.37
CA SER A 123 18.35 6.97 0.02
C SER A 123 17.16 7.82 0.42
N ARG A 124 16.66 8.65 -0.50
CA ARG A 124 15.50 9.49 -0.24
C ARG A 124 14.21 8.66 -0.23
N PHE A 125 14.18 7.59 -1.03
CA PHE A 125 13.06 6.67 -0.99
C PHE A 125 12.94 6.03 0.39
N ALA A 126 14.07 5.60 0.96
CA ALA A 126 14.08 5.04 2.31
C ALA A 126 13.54 6.03 3.34
N GLU A 127 13.90 7.33 3.22
CA GLU A 127 13.37 8.35 4.10
C GLU A 127 11.85 8.46 4.00
N VAL A 128 11.33 8.48 2.77
CA VAL A 128 9.87 8.56 2.55
C VAL A 128 9.17 7.36 3.18
N MET A 129 9.72 6.16 2.97
CA MET A 129 9.12 4.95 3.54
C MET A 129 9.24 4.94 5.07
N GLY A 130 10.30 5.51 5.62
CA GLY A 130 10.44 5.67 7.07
C GLY A 130 9.37 6.57 7.65
N HIS A 131 9.10 7.70 7.02
CA HIS A 131 8.03 8.60 7.45
C HIS A 131 6.66 7.95 7.32
N LEU A 132 6.43 7.25 6.20
CA LEU A 132 5.20 6.51 5.98
C LEU A 132 4.97 5.49 7.10
N GLY A 133 6.01 4.72 7.42
CA GLY A 133 5.92 3.69 8.45
C GLY A 133 5.62 4.28 9.81
N LYS A 134 6.33 5.33 10.20
CA LYS A 134 6.12 5.95 11.51
C LYS A 134 4.72 6.52 11.64
N PHE A 135 4.22 7.17 10.60
CA PHE A 135 2.88 7.74 10.66
C PHE A 135 1.80 6.66 10.66
N TRP A 136 1.83 5.77 9.68
CA TRP A 136 0.74 4.83 9.47
C TRP A 136 0.80 3.60 10.37
N LEU A 137 1.98 3.20 10.81
CA LEU A 137 2.12 1.99 11.64
C LEU A 137 2.30 2.29 13.12
N GLU A 138 2.60 3.53 13.46
CA GLU A 138 2.84 3.93 14.85
C GLU A 138 1.81 4.95 15.35
N ALA A 139 1.62 6.03 14.59
CA ALA A 139 0.78 7.14 15.05
C ALA A 139 -0.70 6.93 14.76
N VAL A 140 -1.05 6.31 13.65
CA VAL A 140 -2.45 6.17 13.21
C VAL A 140 -3.13 5.03 13.94
N GLU A 141 -4.37 5.27 14.38
CA GLU A 141 -5.24 4.23 14.90
C GLU A 141 -6.15 3.72 13.78
N PHE A 142 -6.30 2.40 13.70
CA PHE A 142 -7.15 1.76 12.70
C PHE A 142 -8.44 1.28 13.33
N PRO A 143 -9.54 1.20 12.54
CA PRO A 143 -10.78 0.68 13.08
C PRO A 143 -10.62 -0.77 13.54
N SER A 144 -11.28 -1.09 14.63
CA SER A 144 -11.31 -2.45 15.14
C SER A 144 -12.27 -3.29 14.30
N ASP A 145 -11.93 -4.57 14.14
CA ASP A 145 -12.79 -5.53 13.44
C ASP A 145 -13.94 -6.04 14.31
N ALA A 146 -13.97 -5.65 15.55
CA ALA A 146 -14.98 -6.14 16.50
C ALA A 146 -16.38 -5.59 16.21
#